data_c5b87c69f57173dd97ed6919246b5ae2
#
_entry.id   c5b87c69f57173dd97ed6919246b5ae2
#
_cell.length_a   1.000
_cell.length_b   1.000
_cell.length_c   1.000
_cell.angle_alpha   90.00
_cell.angle_beta   90.00
_cell.angle_gamma   90.00
#
_symmetry.space_group_name_H-M   'P 1'
#
loop_
_entity.id
_entity.type
_entity.pdbx_description
1 polymer ?
#
loop_
_entity_poly.entity_id
_entity_poly.type
_entity_poly.pdbx_seq_one_letter_code
_entity_poly.pdbx_strand_id
1 'polypeptide(L)'
;LAAFNPDQRGVRIEDPKCVAKTFPDYFETLFSIAKCSEAPVISIDGPTASGKGTLAALVAQRLGYHYLDSGALYRVTAHAALAQGLTLDAAHETQIAALAQHLPVRFEGDRIWLDSVDVTEEIRSEVGGMHASLVSVLPQVRLALVELQHRFARLPGLVADGRDMGTVIFPQSPLKIFLTASAQARAQRRHQQVLQRGQHAEYADLLADLQARDARDTSRATAPLRAAADALELDNTQRSIEDSVEQVLAWWTQRQHP
;
A
#
# COMPACT_ATOMS: atom_id res chain seq x y z
N LEU A 1 14.28 25.84 14.06
CA LEU A 1 13.20 26.82 13.77
C LEU A 1 11.85 26.13 13.62
N ALA A 2 11.75 24.96 12.98
CA ALA A 2 10.48 24.22 12.84
C ALA A 2 9.85 23.78 14.17
N ALA A 3 10.64 23.69 15.24
CA ALA A 3 10.16 23.33 16.57
C ALA A 3 9.49 24.50 17.33
N PHE A 4 9.66 25.74 16.87
CA PHE A 4 9.07 26.93 17.45
C PHE A 4 7.89 27.40 16.61
N ASN A 5 6.72 26.87 16.90
CA ASN A 5 5.47 27.30 16.29
C ASN A 5 4.48 27.74 17.39
N PRO A 6 4.59 28.98 17.90
CA PRO A 6 3.76 29.47 18.99
C PRO A 6 2.27 29.54 18.63
N ASP A 7 1.94 29.63 17.35
CA ASP A 7 0.56 29.75 16.88
C ASP A 7 -0.12 28.40 16.63
N GLN A 8 0.53 27.29 16.91
CA GLN A 8 0.06 25.91 16.65
C GLN A 8 -0.37 25.65 15.19
N ARG A 9 0.07 26.49 14.26
CA ARG A 9 -0.15 26.29 12.83
C ARG A 9 0.82 25.25 12.30
N GLY A 10 0.37 24.38 11.42
CA GLY A 10 1.27 23.39 10.80
C GLY A 10 2.47 24.06 10.11
N VAL A 11 3.66 23.52 10.31
CA VAL A 11 4.86 23.97 9.58
C VAL A 11 5.10 22.99 8.44
N ARG A 12 5.04 23.49 7.20
CA ARG A 12 5.41 22.71 6.02
C ARG A 12 6.90 22.87 5.75
N ILE A 13 7.60 21.75 5.60
CA ILE A 13 8.99 21.74 5.15
C ILE A 13 8.99 21.31 3.69
N GLU A 14 9.32 22.24 2.79
CA GLU A 14 9.24 22.01 1.35
C GLU A 14 10.26 20.98 0.84
N ASP A 15 11.45 20.95 1.45
CA ASP A 15 12.49 19.97 1.14
C ASP A 15 13.05 19.35 2.43
N PRO A 16 12.44 18.26 2.94
CA PRO A 16 12.94 17.59 4.13
C PRO A 16 14.32 16.91 3.93
N LYS A 17 14.73 16.70 2.67
CA LYS A 17 16.03 16.09 2.35
C LYS A 17 17.19 17.09 2.39
N CYS A 18 16.92 18.39 2.50
CA CYS A 18 17.95 19.43 2.53
C CYS A 18 18.99 19.23 3.64
N VAL A 19 18.63 18.60 4.75
CA VAL A 19 19.53 18.34 5.89
C VAL A 19 20.18 16.94 5.86
N ALA A 20 19.75 16.06 4.96
CA ALA A 20 20.18 14.66 4.93
C ALA A 20 21.70 14.48 4.74
N LYS A 21 22.36 15.44 4.11
CA LYS A 21 23.82 15.44 3.92
C LYS A 21 24.60 15.67 5.21
N THR A 22 24.04 16.48 6.13
CA THR A 22 24.73 16.91 7.36
C THR A 22 24.23 16.18 8.57
N PHE A 23 22.93 15.85 8.60
CA PHE A 23 22.27 15.12 9.68
C PHE A 23 21.16 14.25 9.09
N PRO A 24 21.47 13.02 8.66
CA PRO A 24 20.52 12.14 7.93
C PRO A 24 19.21 11.92 8.69
N ASP A 25 19.27 11.77 10.00
CA ASP A 25 18.13 11.45 10.86
C ASP A 25 17.54 12.68 11.56
N TYR A 26 17.81 13.89 11.03
CA TYR A 26 17.39 15.15 11.67
C TYR A 26 15.91 15.20 11.98
N PHE A 27 15.07 14.87 10.99
CA PHE A 27 13.64 14.95 11.16
C PHE A 27 13.09 13.84 12.06
N GLU A 28 13.65 12.64 12.00
CA GLU A 28 13.28 11.55 12.90
C GLU A 28 13.60 11.93 14.35
N THR A 29 14.78 12.47 14.59
CA THR A 29 15.20 12.96 15.92
C THR A 29 14.34 14.15 16.36
N LEU A 30 14.11 15.14 15.49
CA LEU A 30 13.28 16.30 15.81
C LEU A 30 11.87 15.87 16.22
N PHE A 31 11.25 14.98 15.47
CA PHE A 31 9.89 14.51 15.72
C PHE A 31 9.79 13.63 16.97
N SER A 32 10.81 12.84 17.27
CA SER A 32 10.86 12.07 18.52
C SER A 32 10.86 12.96 19.76
N ILE A 33 11.47 14.13 19.69
CA ILE A 33 11.56 15.10 20.78
C ILE A 33 10.31 16.00 20.85
N ALA A 34 9.74 16.36 19.71
CA ALA A 34 8.70 17.37 19.63
C ALA A 34 7.30 16.88 20.06
N LYS A 35 7.13 15.64 20.56
CA LYS A 35 5.82 15.03 20.89
C LYS A 35 4.76 15.33 19.81
N CYS A 36 5.16 15.20 18.55
CA CYS A 36 4.23 15.40 17.43
C CYS A 36 3.12 14.37 17.47
N SER A 37 1.92 14.82 17.15
CA SER A 37 0.76 13.99 16.87
C SER A 37 1.12 12.84 15.91
N GLU A 38 0.32 11.80 15.93
CA GLU A 38 0.43 10.64 15.04
C GLU A 38 0.71 11.04 13.59
N ALA A 39 1.60 10.31 12.92
CA ALA A 39 1.92 10.60 11.53
C ALA A 39 0.65 10.56 10.66
N PRO A 40 0.37 11.60 9.85
CA PRO A 40 -0.80 11.61 9.01
C PRO A 40 -0.74 10.49 7.97
N VAL A 41 -1.86 9.81 7.76
CA VAL A 41 -1.98 8.71 6.82
C VAL A 41 -2.98 9.06 5.71
N ILE A 42 -2.59 8.85 4.47
CA ILE A 42 -3.51 8.82 3.33
C ILE A 42 -3.71 7.36 2.97
N SER A 43 -4.94 6.86 3.07
CA SER A 43 -5.28 5.49 2.70
C SER A 43 -5.89 5.44 1.30
N ILE A 44 -5.40 4.52 0.46
CA ILE A 44 -5.88 4.31 -0.90
C ILE A 44 -6.27 2.85 -1.07
N ASP A 45 -7.56 2.58 -1.03
CA ASP A 45 -8.11 1.25 -1.24
C ASP A 45 -8.69 1.10 -2.65
N GLY A 46 -8.82 -0.12 -3.11
CA GLY A 46 -9.44 -0.39 -4.41
C GLY A 46 -9.09 -1.77 -4.97
N PRO A 47 -9.74 -2.18 -6.06
CA PRO A 47 -9.56 -3.50 -6.67
C PRO A 47 -8.15 -3.67 -7.23
N THR A 48 -7.81 -4.91 -7.57
CA THR A 48 -6.51 -5.23 -8.16
C THR A 48 -6.36 -4.56 -9.54
N ALA A 49 -5.12 -4.18 -9.90
CA ALA A 49 -4.80 -3.50 -11.17
C ALA A 49 -5.55 -2.16 -11.42
N SER A 50 -6.14 -1.53 -10.39
CA SER A 50 -6.77 -0.20 -10.52
C SER A 50 -5.78 0.95 -10.71
N GLY A 51 -4.48 0.71 -10.51
CA GLY A 51 -3.42 1.73 -10.57
C GLY A 51 -3.12 2.37 -9.20
N LYS A 52 -3.71 1.87 -8.11
CA LYS A 52 -3.54 2.47 -6.77
C LYS A 52 -2.08 2.48 -6.29
N GLY A 53 -1.29 1.44 -6.56
CA GLY A 53 0.13 1.42 -6.17
C GLY A 53 0.92 2.53 -6.84
N THR A 54 0.73 2.75 -8.14
CA THR A 54 1.35 3.86 -8.88
C THR A 54 0.89 5.21 -8.33
N LEU A 55 -0.43 5.37 -8.11
CA LEU A 55 -1.01 6.58 -7.53
C LEU A 55 -0.41 6.86 -6.15
N ALA A 56 -0.42 5.86 -5.26
CA ALA A 56 0.08 5.98 -3.89
C ALA A 56 1.57 6.34 -3.85
N ALA A 57 2.39 5.69 -4.67
CA ALA A 57 3.82 5.97 -4.75
C ALA A 57 4.11 7.40 -5.24
N LEU A 58 3.39 7.87 -6.27
CA LEU A 58 3.55 9.24 -6.78
C LEU A 58 3.06 10.30 -5.78
N VAL A 59 1.93 10.06 -5.11
CA VAL A 59 1.43 10.95 -4.05
C VAL A 59 2.43 11.00 -2.89
N ALA A 60 2.95 9.86 -2.44
CA ALA A 60 3.96 9.79 -1.39
C ALA A 60 5.22 10.58 -1.80
N GLN A 61 5.69 10.41 -3.02
CA GLN A 61 6.86 11.13 -3.55
C GLN A 61 6.63 12.65 -3.55
N ARG A 62 5.47 13.11 -4.02
CA ARG A 62 5.12 14.55 -4.07
C ARG A 62 5.01 15.18 -2.70
N LEU A 63 4.55 14.43 -1.69
CA LEU A 63 4.41 14.91 -0.32
C LEU A 63 5.68 14.69 0.53
N GLY A 64 6.66 13.92 0.05
CA GLY A 64 7.80 13.48 0.83
C GLY A 64 7.40 12.49 1.94
N TYR A 65 6.30 11.78 1.78
CA TYR A 65 5.78 10.79 2.72
C TYR A 65 6.37 9.40 2.48
N HIS A 66 6.30 8.56 3.50
CA HIS A 66 6.57 7.14 3.32
C HIS A 66 5.48 6.48 2.46
N TYR A 67 5.83 5.37 1.85
CA TYR A 67 4.89 4.57 1.06
C TYR A 67 4.80 3.15 1.59
N LEU A 68 3.59 2.63 1.69
CA LEU A 68 3.30 1.23 2.03
C LEU A 68 2.47 0.57 0.92
N ASP A 69 3.05 -0.40 0.22
CA ASP A 69 2.32 -1.41 -0.56
C ASP A 69 1.96 -2.57 0.38
N SER A 70 0.73 -2.55 0.93
CA SER A 70 0.29 -3.63 1.81
C SER A 70 0.21 -4.97 1.09
N GLY A 71 -0.08 -4.96 -0.20
CA GLY A 71 -0.11 -6.17 -1.02
C GLY A 71 1.24 -6.86 -1.11
N ALA A 72 2.34 -6.09 -1.09
CA ALA A 72 3.68 -6.65 -1.07
C ALA A 72 3.96 -7.44 0.21
N LEU A 73 3.45 -7.01 1.37
CA LEU A 73 3.60 -7.77 2.62
C LEU A 73 2.96 -9.16 2.54
N TYR A 74 1.76 -9.26 1.98
CA TYR A 74 1.12 -10.57 1.75
C TYR A 74 1.88 -11.42 0.74
N ARG A 75 2.47 -10.83 -0.30
CA ARG A 75 3.30 -11.54 -1.29
C ARG A 75 4.57 -12.10 -0.66
N VAL A 76 5.27 -11.29 0.14
CA VAL A 76 6.49 -11.72 0.85
C VAL A 76 6.15 -12.79 1.88
N THR A 77 5.03 -12.66 2.61
CA THR A 77 4.57 -13.69 3.56
C THR A 77 4.31 -15.03 2.86
N ALA A 78 3.61 -15.00 1.72
CA ALA A 78 3.35 -16.20 0.94
C ALA A 78 4.65 -16.82 0.40
N HIS A 79 5.56 -15.99 -0.11
CA HIS A 79 6.88 -16.45 -0.57
C HIS A 79 7.69 -17.11 0.56
N ALA A 80 7.74 -16.48 1.74
CA ALA A 80 8.43 -17.05 2.91
C ALA A 80 7.81 -18.39 3.37
N ALA A 81 6.48 -18.50 3.34
CA ALA A 81 5.78 -19.73 3.70
C ALA A 81 6.09 -20.86 2.73
N LEU A 82 6.04 -20.60 1.42
CA LEU A 82 6.38 -21.58 0.39
C LEU A 82 7.85 -22.02 0.46
N ALA A 83 8.76 -21.10 0.77
CA ALA A 83 10.18 -21.42 0.96
C ALA A 83 10.42 -22.39 2.14
N GLN A 84 9.50 -22.42 3.12
CA GLN A 84 9.51 -23.38 4.23
C GLN A 84 8.67 -24.65 3.95
N GLY A 85 8.18 -24.82 2.72
CA GLY A 85 7.40 -26.00 2.33
C GLY A 85 5.96 -26.00 2.86
N LEU A 86 5.45 -24.85 3.35
CA LEU A 86 4.07 -24.74 3.82
C LEU A 86 3.12 -24.56 2.63
N THR A 87 1.94 -25.16 2.69
CA THR A 87 0.84 -24.85 1.76
C THR A 87 0.08 -23.61 2.24
N LEU A 88 -0.42 -22.80 1.27
CA LEU A 88 -1.06 -21.50 1.55
C LEU A 88 -2.56 -21.69 1.84
N ASP A 89 -2.87 -22.41 2.91
CA ASP A 89 -4.23 -22.81 3.29
C ASP A 89 -4.49 -22.69 4.79
N ALA A 90 -5.73 -22.96 5.20
CA ALA A 90 -6.14 -22.87 6.61
C ALA A 90 -5.42 -23.89 7.52
N ALA A 91 -4.91 -25.02 6.98
CA ALA A 91 -4.21 -26.02 7.79
C ALA A 91 -2.87 -25.48 8.31
N HIS A 92 -2.24 -24.57 7.57
CA HIS A 92 -0.96 -23.96 7.92
C HIS A 92 -1.08 -22.50 8.38
N GLU A 93 -2.30 -22.00 8.59
CA GLU A 93 -2.55 -20.59 8.93
C GLU A 93 -1.72 -20.11 10.12
N THR A 94 -1.66 -20.88 11.20
CA THR A 94 -0.91 -20.51 12.42
C THR A 94 0.59 -20.38 12.15
N GLN A 95 1.16 -21.29 11.34
CA GLN A 95 2.58 -21.24 10.99
C GLN A 95 2.89 -20.06 10.07
N ILE A 96 2.01 -19.79 9.09
CA ILE A 96 2.14 -18.64 8.20
C ILE A 96 2.00 -17.33 8.99
N ALA A 97 1.09 -17.26 9.96
CA ALA A 97 0.93 -16.09 10.83
C ALA A 97 2.16 -15.83 11.70
N ALA A 98 2.78 -16.89 12.23
CA ALA A 98 4.02 -16.77 12.98
C ALA A 98 5.17 -16.23 12.13
N LEU A 99 5.28 -16.65 10.86
CA LEU A 99 6.23 -16.07 9.90
C LEU A 99 5.93 -14.59 9.62
N ALA A 100 4.66 -14.26 9.39
CA ALA A 100 4.23 -12.89 9.10
C ALA A 100 4.53 -11.92 10.25
N GLN A 101 4.42 -12.36 11.51
CA GLN A 101 4.68 -11.55 12.68
C GLN A 101 6.15 -11.09 12.80
N HIS A 102 7.08 -11.93 12.35
CA HIS A 102 8.52 -11.69 12.42
C HIS A 102 9.18 -11.53 11.05
N LEU A 103 8.40 -11.10 10.06
CA LEU A 103 8.83 -11.01 8.67
C LEU A 103 10.01 -10.02 8.53
N PRO A 104 11.22 -10.48 8.18
CA PRO A 104 12.39 -9.62 8.06
C PRO A 104 12.42 -8.94 6.69
N VAL A 105 11.36 -8.17 6.40
CA VAL A 105 11.18 -7.46 5.14
C VAL A 105 11.74 -6.05 5.22
N ARG A 106 12.43 -5.63 4.15
CA ARG A 106 12.97 -4.29 3.97
C ARG A 106 12.64 -3.79 2.58
N PHE A 107 12.18 -2.54 2.50
CA PHE A 107 11.87 -1.85 1.25
C PHE A 107 12.95 -0.81 0.98
N GLU A 108 13.61 -0.86 -0.17
CA GLU A 108 14.65 0.08 -0.61
C GLU A 108 14.36 0.55 -2.03
N GLY A 109 13.74 1.72 -2.14
CA GLY A 109 13.24 2.20 -3.42
C GLY A 109 12.23 1.19 -4.01
N ASP A 110 12.53 0.70 -5.20
CA ASP A 110 11.70 -0.31 -5.88
C ASP A 110 12.04 -1.76 -5.50
N ARG A 111 13.04 -1.98 -4.65
CA ARG A 111 13.48 -3.32 -4.25
C ARG A 111 12.85 -3.75 -2.95
N ILE A 112 12.57 -5.04 -2.86
CA ILE A 112 12.01 -5.69 -1.69
C ILE A 112 12.92 -6.83 -1.29
N TRP A 113 13.42 -6.74 -0.07
CA TRP A 113 14.37 -7.67 0.49
C TRP A 113 13.67 -8.51 1.57
N LEU A 114 13.87 -9.81 1.52
CA LEU A 114 13.52 -10.74 2.60
C LEU A 114 14.85 -11.26 3.18
N ASP A 115 15.15 -10.91 4.43
CA ASP A 115 16.50 -11.01 4.98
C ASP A 115 17.52 -10.27 4.10
N SER A 116 18.43 -11.00 3.47
CA SER A 116 19.47 -10.46 2.58
C SER A 116 19.22 -10.82 1.11
N VAL A 117 18.05 -11.39 0.77
CA VAL A 117 17.70 -11.84 -0.58
C VAL A 117 16.75 -10.83 -1.23
N ASP A 118 17.09 -10.36 -2.43
CA ASP A 118 16.19 -9.56 -3.26
C ASP A 118 15.11 -10.48 -3.84
N VAL A 119 13.86 -10.30 -3.41
CA VAL A 119 12.71 -11.10 -3.84
C VAL A 119 11.74 -10.31 -4.73
N THR A 120 12.18 -9.17 -5.23
CA THR A 120 11.33 -8.20 -5.94
C THR A 120 10.61 -8.81 -7.13
N GLU A 121 11.33 -9.51 -8.00
CA GLU A 121 10.76 -10.06 -9.23
C GLU A 121 9.82 -11.23 -8.94
N GLU A 122 10.19 -12.12 -8.02
CA GLU A 122 9.39 -13.28 -7.65
C GLU A 122 8.04 -12.86 -7.08
N ILE A 123 8.03 -11.90 -6.15
CA ILE A 123 6.78 -11.48 -5.52
C ILE A 123 5.92 -10.57 -6.41
N ARG A 124 6.51 -9.86 -7.37
CA ARG A 124 5.78 -9.02 -8.34
C ARG A 124 5.21 -9.79 -9.51
N SER A 125 5.50 -11.09 -9.60
CA SER A 125 4.94 -11.98 -10.62
C SER A 125 3.42 -12.16 -10.46
N GLU A 126 2.74 -12.70 -11.49
CA GLU A 126 1.33 -13.08 -11.41
C GLU A 126 1.11 -14.15 -10.34
N VAL A 127 2.01 -15.12 -10.30
CA VAL A 127 1.99 -16.21 -9.31
C VAL A 127 2.11 -15.64 -7.90
N GLY A 128 3.04 -14.70 -7.66
CA GLY A 128 3.15 -13.99 -6.38
C GLY A 128 1.87 -13.25 -6.00
N GLY A 129 1.19 -12.66 -6.98
CA GLY A 129 -0.11 -12.03 -6.78
C GLY A 129 -1.22 -13.01 -6.41
N MET A 130 -1.25 -14.21 -7.02
CA MET A 130 -2.17 -15.28 -6.68
C MET A 130 -1.92 -15.81 -5.26
N HIS A 131 -0.67 -16.08 -4.92
CA HIS A 131 -0.27 -16.53 -3.58
C HIS A 131 -0.66 -15.52 -2.49
N ALA A 132 -0.46 -14.23 -2.72
CA ALA A 132 -0.93 -13.19 -1.81
C ALA A 132 -2.44 -13.25 -1.58
N SER A 133 -3.21 -13.50 -2.63
CA SER A 133 -4.67 -13.64 -2.53
C SER A 133 -5.08 -14.84 -1.67
N LEU A 134 -4.32 -15.94 -1.70
CA LEU A 134 -4.57 -17.12 -0.85
C LEU A 134 -4.30 -16.82 0.63
N VAL A 135 -3.20 -16.18 0.97
CA VAL A 135 -2.86 -15.90 2.38
C VAL A 135 -3.66 -14.72 2.95
N SER A 136 -4.13 -13.81 2.10
CA SER A 136 -4.89 -12.62 2.54
C SER A 136 -6.28 -12.93 3.09
N VAL A 137 -6.81 -14.12 2.86
CA VAL A 137 -8.10 -14.57 3.42
C VAL A 137 -7.94 -15.21 4.81
N LEU A 138 -6.70 -15.51 5.23
CA LEU A 138 -6.40 -16.15 6.52
C LEU A 138 -6.43 -15.12 7.65
N PRO A 139 -7.37 -15.20 8.61
CA PRO A 139 -7.55 -14.16 9.63
C PRO A 139 -6.33 -13.96 10.52
N GLN A 140 -5.64 -15.04 10.93
CA GLN A 140 -4.45 -14.93 11.80
C GLN A 140 -3.28 -14.26 11.07
N VAL A 141 -3.09 -14.52 9.77
CA VAL A 141 -2.06 -13.87 8.94
C VAL A 141 -2.35 -12.37 8.84
N ARG A 142 -3.61 -12.00 8.63
CA ARG A 142 -4.03 -10.60 8.61
C ARG A 142 -3.70 -9.90 9.92
N LEU A 143 -4.08 -10.53 11.05
CA LEU A 143 -3.82 -9.99 12.38
C LEU A 143 -2.30 -9.82 12.63
N ALA A 144 -1.49 -10.80 12.25
CA ALA A 144 -0.03 -10.75 12.40
C ALA A 144 0.61 -9.58 11.62
N LEU A 145 0.04 -9.22 10.46
CA LEU A 145 0.55 -8.12 9.64
C LEU A 145 0.08 -6.72 10.08
N VAL A 146 -0.92 -6.59 10.96
CA VAL A 146 -1.44 -5.28 11.39
C VAL A 146 -0.34 -4.43 12.01
N GLU A 147 0.37 -4.97 13.00
CA GLU A 147 1.43 -4.23 13.69
C GLU A 147 2.56 -3.82 12.74
N LEU A 148 2.96 -4.72 11.84
CA LEU A 148 3.97 -4.40 10.83
C LEU A 148 3.51 -3.24 9.94
N GLN A 149 2.26 -3.23 9.48
CA GLN A 149 1.70 -2.13 8.68
C GLN A 149 1.68 -0.81 9.46
N HIS A 150 1.29 -0.84 10.75
CA HIS A 150 1.28 0.36 11.59
C HIS A 150 2.69 0.95 11.78
N ARG A 151 3.75 0.15 11.80
CA ARG A 151 5.14 0.64 11.90
C ARG A 151 5.59 1.48 10.71
N PHE A 152 4.88 1.42 9.57
CA PHE A 152 5.14 2.29 8.43
C PHE A 152 4.60 3.71 8.63
N ALA A 153 3.63 3.91 9.54
CA ALA A 153 3.08 5.22 9.86
C ALA A 153 4.08 6.03 10.69
N ARG A 154 5.03 6.65 10.03
CA ARG A 154 6.09 7.48 10.59
C ARG A 154 6.05 8.87 9.97
N LEU A 155 6.52 9.87 10.72
CA LEU A 155 6.66 11.21 10.17
C LEU A 155 7.65 11.24 8.99
N PRO A 156 7.43 12.09 8.00
CA PRO A 156 6.43 13.18 7.95
C PRO A 156 5.00 12.74 7.60
N GLY A 157 4.77 11.48 7.27
CA GLY A 157 3.47 10.93 6.94
C GLY A 157 3.57 9.64 6.14
N LEU A 158 2.44 9.00 5.87
CA LEU A 158 2.33 7.74 5.14
C LEU A 158 1.27 7.83 4.05
N VAL A 159 1.56 7.28 2.88
CA VAL A 159 0.55 6.88 1.90
C VAL A 159 0.52 5.37 1.85
N ALA A 160 -0.61 4.77 2.22
CA ALA A 160 -0.78 3.32 2.28
C ALA A 160 -1.80 2.86 1.24
N ASP A 161 -1.44 1.88 0.40
CA ASP A 161 -2.37 1.28 -0.53
C ASP A 161 -2.69 -0.18 -0.20
N GLY A 162 -3.96 -0.53 -0.42
CA GLY A 162 -4.43 -1.86 -0.08
C GLY A 162 -5.86 -2.16 -0.52
N ARG A 163 -6.59 -2.84 0.37
CA ARG A 163 -7.99 -3.22 0.20
C ARG A 163 -8.86 -2.78 1.38
N ASP A 164 -8.24 -2.51 2.51
CA ASP A 164 -8.86 -2.26 3.80
C ASP A 164 -8.05 -1.28 4.66
N MET A 165 -7.22 -0.47 4.01
CA MET A 165 -6.39 0.54 4.68
C MET A 165 -7.26 1.53 5.45
N GLY A 166 -8.28 2.11 4.79
CA GLY A 166 -9.17 3.09 5.40
C GLY A 166 -10.31 2.51 6.25
N THR A 167 -10.55 1.19 6.16
CA THR A 167 -11.63 0.53 6.94
C THR A 167 -11.13 -0.24 8.14
N VAL A 168 -9.91 -0.80 8.10
CA VAL A 168 -9.39 -1.70 9.14
C VAL A 168 -8.03 -1.27 9.66
N ILE A 169 -7.05 -1.04 8.78
CA ILE A 169 -5.66 -0.81 9.19
C ILE A 169 -5.47 0.61 9.74
N PHE A 170 -5.95 1.62 9.01
CA PHE A 170 -5.89 3.03 9.40
C PHE A 170 -7.28 3.67 9.39
N PRO A 171 -8.21 3.21 10.24
CA PRO A 171 -9.59 3.71 10.24
C PRO A 171 -9.71 5.19 10.63
N GLN A 172 -8.66 5.77 11.23
CA GLN A 172 -8.58 7.19 11.60
C GLN A 172 -7.85 8.03 10.54
N SER A 173 -7.54 7.46 9.37
CA SER A 173 -6.89 8.17 8.27
C SER A 173 -7.64 9.46 7.93
N PRO A 174 -7.01 10.64 7.96
CA PRO A 174 -7.67 11.93 7.66
C PRO A 174 -8.10 12.04 6.19
N LEU A 175 -7.47 11.29 5.29
CA LEU A 175 -7.91 11.19 3.90
C LEU A 175 -7.97 9.71 3.49
N LYS A 176 -9.17 9.28 3.10
CA LYS A 176 -9.44 7.94 2.59
C LYS A 176 -9.91 8.03 1.16
N ILE A 177 -9.31 7.25 0.28
CA ILE A 177 -9.62 7.21 -1.14
C ILE A 177 -9.99 5.79 -1.52
N PHE A 178 -11.08 5.64 -2.25
CA PHE A 178 -11.45 4.40 -2.87
C PHE A 178 -11.29 4.53 -4.39
N LEU A 179 -10.19 3.97 -4.90
CA LEU A 179 -9.84 4.04 -6.32
C LEU A 179 -10.56 2.94 -7.08
N THR A 180 -11.39 3.32 -8.04
CA THR A 180 -12.10 2.40 -8.94
C THR A 180 -11.58 2.46 -10.36
N ALA A 181 -11.79 1.40 -11.12
CA ALA A 181 -11.69 1.37 -12.58
C ALA A 181 -12.46 0.14 -13.09
N SER A 182 -13.05 0.23 -14.29
CA SER A 182 -13.76 -0.90 -14.89
C SER A 182 -12.84 -2.12 -15.04
N ALA A 183 -13.41 -3.32 -14.91
CA ALA A 183 -12.63 -4.56 -15.07
C ALA A 183 -11.93 -4.63 -16.44
N GLN A 184 -12.62 -4.14 -17.48
CA GLN A 184 -12.11 -4.07 -18.85
C GLN A 184 -10.88 -3.15 -18.94
N ALA A 185 -10.97 -1.93 -18.40
CA ALA A 185 -9.84 -0.99 -18.41
C ALA A 185 -8.64 -1.56 -17.66
N ARG A 186 -8.87 -2.22 -16.52
CA ARG A 186 -7.81 -2.87 -15.74
C ARG A 186 -7.17 -4.04 -16.47
N ALA A 187 -7.97 -4.89 -17.12
CA ALA A 187 -7.50 -5.99 -17.96
C ALA A 187 -6.66 -5.49 -19.14
N GLN A 188 -7.10 -4.41 -19.77
CA GLN A 188 -6.36 -3.81 -20.89
C GLN A 188 -5.00 -3.24 -20.45
N ARG A 189 -4.95 -2.52 -19.33
CA ARG A 189 -3.69 -2.02 -18.75
C ARG A 189 -2.75 -3.18 -18.42
N ARG A 190 -3.29 -4.25 -17.83
CA ARG A 190 -2.51 -5.44 -17.49
C ARG A 190 -1.98 -6.18 -18.70
N HIS A 191 -2.81 -6.35 -19.72
CA HIS A 191 -2.43 -6.95 -20.98
C HIS A 191 -1.26 -6.18 -21.64
N GLN A 192 -1.36 -4.84 -21.68
CA GLN A 192 -0.25 -4.00 -22.18
C GLN A 192 1.03 -4.17 -21.37
N GLN A 193 0.95 -4.25 -20.05
CA GLN A 193 2.13 -4.46 -19.17
C GLN A 193 2.79 -5.82 -19.44
N VAL A 194 2.01 -6.87 -19.64
CA VAL A 194 2.52 -8.21 -19.96
C VAL A 194 3.23 -8.21 -21.31
N LEU A 195 2.64 -7.58 -22.33
CA LEU A 195 3.25 -7.45 -23.65
C LEU A 195 4.55 -6.63 -23.62
N GLN A 196 4.60 -5.53 -22.85
CA GLN A 196 5.80 -4.71 -22.70
C GLN A 196 6.98 -5.46 -22.05
N ARG A 197 6.68 -6.50 -21.25
CA ARG A 197 7.68 -7.40 -20.66
C ARG A 197 8.09 -8.55 -21.59
N GLY A 198 7.63 -8.55 -22.84
CA GLY A 198 7.87 -9.64 -23.79
C GLY A 198 7.18 -10.95 -23.46
N GLN A 199 6.17 -10.90 -22.58
CA GLN A 199 5.36 -12.06 -22.21
C GLN A 199 4.04 -12.06 -23.00
N HIS A 200 3.38 -13.22 -23.06
CA HIS A 200 2.09 -13.37 -23.69
C HIS A 200 1.05 -13.80 -22.67
N ALA A 201 -0.12 -13.19 -22.71
CA ALA A 201 -1.31 -13.62 -21.98
C ALA A 201 -2.54 -13.23 -22.80
N GLU A 202 -3.54 -14.07 -22.80
CA GLU A 202 -4.80 -13.76 -23.46
C GLU A 202 -5.60 -12.73 -22.65
N TYR A 203 -6.14 -11.72 -23.31
CA TYR A 203 -6.93 -10.68 -22.64
C TYR A 203 -8.12 -11.26 -21.88
N ALA A 204 -8.78 -12.29 -22.44
CA ALA A 204 -9.92 -12.92 -21.79
C ALA A 204 -9.54 -13.58 -20.46
N ASP A 205 -8.39 -14.24 -20.40
CA ASP A 205 -7.88 -14.89 -19.19
C ASP A 205 -7.54 -13.84 -18.11
N LEU A 206 -6.85 -12.77 -18.49
CA LEU A 206 -6.55 -11.66 -17.58
C LEU A 206 -7.82 -11.02 -17.03
N LEU A 207 -8.85 -10.83 -17.86
CA LEU A 207 -10.12 -10.27 -17.42
C LEU A 207 -10.83 -11.22 -16.43
N ALA A 208 -10.88 -12.51 -16.75
CA ALA A 208 -11.47 -13.52 -15.87
C ALA A 208 -10.75 -13.61 -14.52
N ASP A 209 -9.42 -13.59 -14.53
CA ASP A 209 -8.61 -13.60 -13.30
C ASP A 209 -8.84 -12.36 -12.43
N LEU A 210 -8.94 -11.17 -13.05
CA LEU A 210 -9.24 -9.93 -12.33
C LEU A 210 -10.63 -9.98 -11.70
N GLN A 211 -11.64 -10.45 -12.41
CA GLN A 211 -12.99 -10.60 -11.89
C GLN A 211 -13.07 -11.63 -10.74
N ALA A 212 -12.38 -12.75 -10.88
CA ALA A 212 -12.29 -13.75 -9.83
C ALA A 212 -11.61 -13.22 -8.56
N ARG A 213 -10.57 -12.38 -8.72
CA ARG A 213 -9.90 -11.73 -7.58
C ARG A 213 -10.79 -10.70 -6.91
N ASP A 214 -11.47 -9.87 -7.69
CA ASP A 214 -12.41 -8.89 -7.16
C ASP A 214 -13.54 -9.56 -6.38
N ALA A 215 -14.09 -10.65 -6.91
CA ALA A 215 -15.12 -11.43 -6.21
C ALA A 215 -14.59 -11.96 -4.86
N ARG A 216 -13.38 -12.52 -4.82
CA ARG A 216 -12.76 -12.97 -3.57
C ARG A 216 -12.52 -11.81 -2.60
N ASP A 217 -11.94 -10.70 -3.07
CA ASP A 217 -11.65 -9.53 -2.24
C ASP A 217 -12.93 -8.92 -1.64
N THR A 218 -14.03 -8.92 -2.38
CA THR A 218 -15.32 -8.37 -1.95
C THR A 218 -16.08 -9.32 -1.03
N SER A 219 -16.04 -10.64 -1.27
CA SER A 219 -16.83 -11.64 -0.54
C SER A 219 -16.14 -12.21 0.70
N ARG A 220 -14.87 -11.88 0.95
CA ARG A 220 -14.15 -12.42 2.13
C ARG A 220 -14.83 -11.98 3.43
N ALA A 221 -14.90 -12.91 4.40
CA ALA A 221 -15.56 -12.67 5.69
C ALA A 221 -14.83 -11.62 6.53
N THR A 222 -13.48 -11.57 6.43
CA THR A 222 -12.64 -10.64 7.19
C THR A 222 -12.15 -9.53 6.28
N ALA A 223 -12.44 -8.28 6.65
CA ALA A 223 -12.00 -7.07 5.96
C ALA A 223 -12.30 -7.09 4.43
N PRO A 224 -13.57 -7.22 4.02
CA PRO A 224 -13.94 -7.22 2.61
C PRO A 224 -13.53 -5.91 1.93
N LEU A 225 -13.20 -5.97 0.65
CA LEU A 225 -12.96 -4.79 -0.16
C LEU A 225 -14.24 -3.96 -0.27
N ARG A 226 -14.26 -2.82 0.38
CA ARG A 226 -15.34 -1.84 0.32
C ARG A 226 -14.81 -0.44 0.62
N ALA A 227 -15.47 0.57 0.09
CA ALA A 227 -15.18 1.95 0.46
C ALA A 227 -15.50 2.17 1.96
N ALA A 228 -14.65 2.91 2.66
CA ALA A 228 -15.00 3.46 3.97
C ALA A 228 -16.13 4.49 3.80
N ALA A 229 -16.95 4.67 4.82
CA ALA A 229 -18.13 5.58 4.76
C ALA A 229 -17.75 7.03 4.47
N ASP A 230 -16.52 7.44 4.84
CA ASP A 230 -15.94 8.76 4.66
C ASP A 230 -14.88 8.79 3.53
N ALA A 231 -14.77 7.73 2.74
CA ALA A 231 -13.85 7.68 1.61
C ALA A 231 -14.35 8.52 0.42
N LEU A 232 -13.43 9.20 -0.22
CA LEU A 232 -13.67 9.85 -1.50
C LEU A 232 -13.44 8.83 -2.63
N GLU A 233 -14.43 8.67 -3.49
CA GLU A 233 -14.31 7.77 -4.63
C GLU A 233 -13.62 8.46 -5.79
N LEU A 234 -12.67 7.76 -6.41
CA LEU A 234 -11.92 8.21 -7.58
C LEU A 234 -11.99 7.15 -8.68
N ASP A 235 -12.75 7.44 -9.72
CA ASP A 235 -12.76 6.58 -10.90
C ASP A 235 -11.65 7.01 -11.87
N ASN A 236 -10.70 6.11 -12.10
CA ASN A 236 -9.63 6.32 -13.05
C ASN A 236 -9.78 5.48 -14.34
N THR A 237 -11.00 5.03 -14.67
CA THR A 237 -11.25 4.23 -15.88
C THR A 237 -10.70 4.94 -17.13
N GLN A 238 -10.94 6.24 -17.25
CA GLN A 238 -10.49 7.07 -18.39
C GLN A 238 -9.56 8.22 -17.96
N ARG A 239 -9.21 8.30 -16.67
CA ARG A 239 -8.38 9.38 -16.13
C ARG A 239 -6.90 9.02 -16.25
N SER A 240 -6.05 10.03 -16.51
CA SER A 240 -4.60 9.86 -16.44
C SER A 240 -4.14 9.65 -14.98
N ILE A 241 -2.95 9.11 -14.82
CA ILE A 241 -2.37 8.94 -13.48
C ILE A 241 -2.02 10.31 -12.89
N GLU A 242 -1.54 11.24 -13.70
CA GLU A 242 -1.20 12.60 -13.33
C GLU A 242 -2.43 13.35 -12.80
N ASP A 243 -3.55 13.32 -13.52
CA ASP A 243 -4.81 13.94 -13.06
C ASP A 243 -5.32 13.32 -11.76
N SER A 244 -5.10 12.01 -11.58
CA SER A 244 -5.47 11.32 -10.35
C SER A 244 -4.59 11.78 -9.17
N VAL A 245 -3.29 11.97 -9.39
CA VAL A 245 -2.35 12.50 -8.39
C VAL A 245 -2.75 13.93 -7.98
N GLU A 246 -2.97 14.82 -8.95
CA GLU A 246 -3.36 16.21 -8.66
C GLU A 246 -4.68 16.28 -7.88
N GLN A 247 -5.64 15.42 -8.22
CA GLN A 247 -6.91 15.34 -7.48
C GLN A 247 -6.70 14.94 -6.02
N VAL A 248 -5.85 13.93 -5.77
CA VAL A 248 -5.55 13.48 -4.40
C VAL A 248 -4.82 14.57 -3.61
N LEU A 249 -3.85 15.25 -4.23
CA LEU A 249 -3.13 16.36 -3.61
C LEU A 249 -4.06 17.53 -3.27
N ALA A 250 -5.01 17.86 -4.17
CA ALA A 250 -6.01 18.88 -3.92
C ALA A 250 -6.90 18.52 -2.70
N TRP A 251 -7.39 17.28 -2.63
CA TRP A 251 -8.16 16.80 -1.48
C TRP A 251 -7.34 16.83 -0.19
N TRP A 252 -6.06 16.45 -0.27
CA TRP A 252 -5.18 16.49 0.89
C TRP A 252 -4.98 17.92 1.41
N THR A 253 -4.74 18.88 0.54
CA THR A 253 -4.61 20.30 0.90
C THR A 253 -5.88 20.83 1.58
N GLN A 254 -7.06 20.48 1.06
CA GLN A 254 -8.35 20.87 1.66
C GLN A 254 -8.55 20.30 3.07
N ARG A 255 -8.03 19.08 3.35
CA ARG A 255 -8.11 18.45 4.67
C ARG A 255 -7.15 19.06 5.70
N GLN A 256 -6.06 19.66 5.24
CA GLN A 256 -5.09 20.34 6.10
C GLN A 256 -5.50 21.76 6.47
N HIS A 257 -6.41 22.38 5.68
CA HIS A 257 -6.91 23.74 5.85
C HIS A 257 -8.45 23.72 5.73
N PRO A 258 -9.15 23.15 6.74
CA PRO A 258 -10.60 23.07 6.75
C PRO A 258 -11.28 24.45 6.93
#